data_c899e13381cc557304fd15433e55e838
#
_entry.id   c899e13381cc557304fd15433e55e838
#
_cell.length_a   1.000
_cell.length_b   1.000
_cell.length_c   1.000
_cell.angle_alpha   90.00
_cell.angle_beta   90.00
_cell.angle_gamma   90.00
#
_symmetry.space_group_name_H-M   'P 1'
#
loop_
_entity.id
_entity.type
_entity.pdbx_description
1 polymer ?
#
loop_
_entity_poly.entity_id
_entity_poly.type
_entity_poly.pdbx_seq_one_letter_code
_entity_poly.pdbx_strand_id
1 'polypeptide(L)'
;MPKFLLFAILSFILFACQIEVAQPAVNKELRVASNFITKKQEGYFRAWQKKSGIKISFLRLSPQQIRQLIKKQPWNPGFDVVWLNGLEAYSKLSDTPFQANYLDFAQIPIGLSFVPDSIDQVNNFIELSQTNLWAAADNQSYNILKAHLDFAFRNRAKSKKQRAGYQQIISGLKDRKLAFNGADQYHTNMLLSRYDTYLHELKPADKKQRIIYPQFFRYSGVSDRSTFSIVRQASNYTNAKLFFAFLNKQLRKNAKFCQRLGFKKITPKEKLISSKTLLPLLKK
;
A
#
# COMPACT_ATOMS: atom_id res chain seq x y z
N MET A 1 -70.39 -22.89 3.72
CA MET A 1 -69.74 -21.62 3.43
C MET A 1 -68.30 -21.41 3.95
N PRO A 2 -67.46 -22.42 4.24
CA PRO A 2 -66.08 -22.11 4.62
C PRO A 2 -65.02 -22.26 3.50
N LYS A 3 -65.37 -22.81 2.32
CA LYS A 3 -64.36 -23.07 1.28
C LYS A 3 -63.96 -21.80 0.47
N PHE A 4 -64.82 -20.83 0.35
CA PHE A 4 -64.57 -19.58 -0.37
C PHE A 4 -63.61 -18.64 0.38
N LEU A 5 -63.67 -18.65 1.71
CA LEU A 5 -62.80 -17.81 2.53
C LEU A 5 -61.33 -18.26 2.49
N LEU A 6 -61.11 -19.57 2.42
CA LEU A 6 -59.76 -20.15 2.35
C LEU A 6 -59.06 -19.81 1.02
N PHE A 7 -59.80 -19.79 -0.10
CA PHE A 7 -59.29 -19.43 -1.41
C PHE A 7 -58.88 -17.93 -1.51
N ALA A 8 -59.68 -17.05 -0.90
CA ALA A 8 -59.40 -15.62 -0.86
C ALA A 8 -58.13 -15.31 -0.03
N ILE A 9 -57.94 -16.02 1.09
CA ILE A 9 -56.71 -15.85 1.93
C ILE A 9 -55.50 -16.39 1.24
N LEU A 10 -55.55 -17.55 0.54
CA LEU A 10 -54.45 -18.10 -0.20
C LEU A 10 -54.04 -17.21 -1.39
N SER A 11 -54.99 -16.61 -2.08
CA SER A 11 -54.72 -15.67 -3.18
C SER A 11 -54.06 -14.38 -2.70
N PHE A 12 -54.42 -13.87 -1.51
CA PHE A 12 -53.79 -12.68 -0.89
C PHE A 12 -52.36 -12.97 -0.45
N ILE A 13 -52.08 -14.14 0.08
CA ILE A 13 -50.73 -14.57 0.49
C ILE A 13 -49.82 -14.74 -0.74
N LEU A 14 -50.32 -15.29 -1.84
CA LEU A 14 -49.57 -15.42 -3.11
C LEU A 14 -49.30 -14.05 -3.76
N PHE A 15 -50.20 -13.07 -3.61
CA PHE A 15 -49.98 -11.71 -4.12
C PHE A 15 -49.02 -10.90 -3.23
N ALA A 16 -49.01 -11.15 -1.91
CA ALA A 16 -48.09 -10.52 -1.00
C ALA A 16 -46.63 -11.02 -1.14
N CYS A 17 -46.40 -12.21 -1.68
CA CYS A 17 -45.08 -12.74 -1.99
C CYS A 17 -44.47 -12.22 -3.31
N GLN A 18 -45.23 -11.44 -4.09
CA GLN A 18 -44.72 -10.78 -5.31
C GLN A 18 -44.37 -9.30 -5.12
N ILE A 19 -44.17 -8.83 -3.88
CA ILE A 19 -43.39 -7.63 -3.69
C ILE A 19 -41.97 -8.01 -4.06
N GLU A 20 -41.60 -7.96 -5.34
CA GLU A 20 -40.24 -7.75 -5.77
C GLU A 20 -39.77 -6.53 -5.01
N VAL A 21 -39.01 -6.79 -3.94
CA VAL A 21 -38.18 -5.76 -3.34
C VAL A 21 -37.28 -5.34 -4.49
N ALA A 22 -37.63 -4.22 -5.14
CA ALA A 22 -36.84 -3.64 -6.20
C ALA A 22 -35.43 -3.55 -5.64
N GLN A 23 -34.55 -4.46 -6.06
CA GLN A 23 -33.16 -4.42 -5.65
C GLN A 23 -32.69 -3.01 -6.03
N PRO A 24 -32.21 -2.22 -5.08
CA PRO A 24 -31.77 -0.86 -5.37
C PRO A 24 -30.84 -0.95 -6.55
N ALA A 25 -31.11 -0.21 -7.62
CA ALA A 25 -30.39 -0.26 -8.87
C ALA A 25 -28.91 -0.25 -8.53
N VAL A 26 -28.23 -1.38 -8.71
CA VAL A 26 -26.83 -1.55 -8.31
C VAL A 26 -26.07 -0.51 -9.10
N ASN A 27 -25.62 0.54 -8.44
CA ASN A 27 -24.84 1.57 -9.09
C ASN A 27 -23.59 0.88 -9.69
N LYS A 28 -23.53 0.83 -11.01
CA LYS A 28 -22.45 0.13 -11.73
C LYS A 28 -21.12 0.86 -11.67
N GLU A 29 -21.05 1.97 -10.94
CA GLU A 29 -19.84 2.77 -10.78
C GLU A 29 -19.26 2.65 -9.38
N LEU A 30 -18.04 2.12 -9.26
CA LEU A 30 -17.27 2.04 -8.03
C LEU A 30 -16.30 3.22 -7.93
N ARG A 31 -16.39 4.03 -6.88
CA ARG A 31 -15.52 5.19 -6.64
C ARG A 31 -14.40 4.83 -5.68
N VAL A 32 -13.16 4.97 -6.13
CA VAL A 32 -11.95 4.61 -5.38
C VAL A 32 -11.11 5.85 -5.11
N ALA A 33 -11.05 6.30 -3.86
CA ALA A 33 -10.13 7.36 -3.44
C ALA A 33 -8.71 6.79 -3.28
N SER A 34 -7.73 7.39 -3.94
CA SER A 34 -6.36 6.90 -3.94
C SER A 34 -5.33 8.03 -4.05
N ASN A 35 -4.21 7.89 -3.33
CA ASN A 35 -3.09 8.83 -3.37
C ASN A 35 -2.00 8.48 -4.37
N PHE A 36 -2.13 7.38 -5.14
CA PHE A 36 -1.05 6.91 -6.00
C PHE A 36 -1.47 6.48 -7.41
N ILE A 37 -2.75 6.17 -7.65
CA ILE A 37 -3.19 5.68 -8.96
C ILE A 37 -3.12 6.81 -9.99
N THR A 38 -2.31 6.62 -11.03
CA THR A 38 -2.17 7.55 -12.16
C THR A 38 -3.14 7.20 -13.30
N LYS A 39 -3.36 8.15 -14.23
CA LYS A 39 -4.17 7.88 -15.46
C LYS A 39 -3.67 6.67 -16.26
N LYS A 40 -2.34 6.47 -16.33
CA LYS A 40 -1.73 5.31 -16.98
C LYS A 40 -2.12 4.01 -16.27
N GLN A 41 -2.10 4.01 -14.94
CA GLN A 41 -2.41 2.83 -14.13
C GLN A 41 -3.89 2.45 -14.17
N GLU A 42 -4.81 3.40 -14.36
CA GLU A 42 -6.24 3.10 -14.55
C GLU A 42 -6.46 2.12 -15.72
N GLY A 43 -5.63 2.20 -16.74
CA GLY A 43 -5.68 1.28 -17.89
C GLY A 43 -5.52 -0.20 -17.52
N TYR A 44 -4.85 -0.51 -16.39
CA TYR A 44 -4.65 -1.89 -15.95
C TYR A 44 -5.93 -2.57 -15.45
N PHE A 45 -6.97 -1.79 -15.18
CA PHE A 45 -8.26 -2.27 -14.70
C PHE A 45 -9.31 -2.44 -15.81
N ARG A 46 -9.05 -1.98 -17.04
CA ARG A 46 -10.02 -2.01 -18.16
C ARG A 46 -10.57 -3.41 -18.44
N ALA A 47 -9.71 -4.43 -18.45
CA ALA A 47 -10.13 -5.80 -18.71
C ALA A 47 -11.10 -6.31 -17.63
N TRP A 48 -10.84 -5.98 -16.36
CA TRP A 48 -11.74 -6.32 -15.26
C TRP A 48 -13.07 -5.56 -15.36
N GLN A 49 -13.03 -4.26 -15.64
CA GLN A 49 -14.25 -3.44 -15.83
C GLN A 49 -15.13 -4.02 -16.94
N LYS A 50 -14.52 -4.38 -18.09
CA LYS A 50 -15.26 -5.00 -19.20
C LYS A 50 -15.90 -6.34 -18.80
N LYS A 51 -15.17 -7.17 -18.04
CA LYS A 51 -15.65 -8.49 -17.61
C LYS A 51 -16.73 -8.42 -16.53
N SER A 52 -16.57 -7.51 -15.56
CA SER A 52 -17.48 -7.38 -14.42
C SER A 52 -18.71 -6.52 -14.72
N GLY A 53 -18.66 -5.68 -15.76
CA GLY A 53 -19.66 -4.65 -16.02
C GLY A 53 -19.62 -3.47 -15.02
N ILE A 54 -18.62 -3.44 -14.12
CA ILE A 54 -18.46 -2.41 -13.09
C ILE A 54 -17.45 -1.38 -13.57
N LYS A 55 -17.86 -0.13 -13.73
CA LYS A 55 -16.97 1.00 -14.01
C LYS A 55 -16.24 1.40 -12.73
N ILE A 56 -14.94 1.69 -12.82
CA ILE A 56 -14.16 2.24 -11.71
C ILE A 56 -13.82 3.69 -12.00
N SER A 57 -14.13 4.58 -11.06
CA SER A 57 -13.70 5.97 -11.06
C SER A 57 -12.67 6.19 -9.96
N PHE A 58 -11.43 6.50 -10.34
CA PHE A 58 -10.36 6.81 -9.40
C PHE A 58 -10.38 8.29 -9.05
N LEU A 59 -10.59 8.59 -7.78
CA LEU A 59 -10.48 9.93 -7.20
C LEU A 59 -9.05 10.09 -6.66
N ARG A 60 -8.23 10.92 -7.34
CA ARG A 60 -6.85 11.19 -6.94
C ARG A 60 -6.83 12.23 -5.85
N LEU A 61 -6.80 11.78 -4.62
CA LEU A 61 -6.89 12.62 -3.44
C LEU A 61 -5.68 12.42 -2.54
N SER A 62 -5.16 13.50 -1.98
CA SER A 62 -4.17 13.40 -0.91
C SER A 62 -4.79 12.79 0.36
N PRO A 63 -4.00 12.19 1.26
CA PRO A 63 -4.51 11.68 2.53
C PRO A 63 -5.24 12.73 3.36
N GLN A 64 -4.82 14.00 3.29
CA GLN A 64 -5.50 15.12 3.96
C GLN A 64 -6.88 15.40 3.37
N GLN A 65 -7.01 15.41 2.04
CA GLN A 65 -8.31 15.59 1.38
C GLN A 65 -9.28 14.44 1.71
N ILE A 66 -8.78 13.19 1.69
CA ILE A 66 -9.57 12.01 2.09
C ILE A 66 -10.06 12.18 3.54
N ARG A 67 -9.14 12.56 4.47
CA ARG A 67 -9.48 12.82 5.87
C ARG A 67 -10.55 13.88 6.03
N GLN A 68 -10.45 15.00 5.32
CA GLN A 68 -11.44 16.08 5.36
C GLN A 68 -12.82 15.61 4.88
N LEU A 69 -12.88 14.85 3.78
CA LEU A 69 -14.14 14.30 3.27
C LEU A 69 -14.78 13.32 4.27
N ILE A 70 -13.98 12.43 4.87
CA ILE A 70 -14.47 11.50 5.90
C ILE A 70 -14.99 12.26 7.13
N LYS A 71 -14.28 13.30 7.58
CA LYS A 71 -14.75 14.11 8.74
C LYS A 71 -16.04 14.87 8.44
N LYS A 72 -16.17 15.38 7.21
CA LYS A 72 -17.38 16.11 6.80
C LYS A 72 -18.60 15.19 6.65
N GLN A 73 -18.41 14.01 6.09
CA GLN A 73 -19.48 13.04 5.83
C GLN A 73 -18.99 11.60 6.12
N PRO A 74 -18.93 11.17 7.39
CA PRO A 74 -18.35 9.89 7.78
C PRO A 74 -18.99 8.66 7.11
N TRP A 75 -20.28 8.77 6.82
CA TRP A 75 -21.08 7.68 6.27
C TRP A 75 -21.14 7.66 4.74
N ASN A 76 -20.94 8.80 4.11
CA ASN A 76 -20.93 8.92 2.64
C ASN A 76 -19.90 9.97 2.19
N PRO A 77 -18.62 9.65 2.26
CA PRO A 77 -17.55 10.60 1.90
C PRO A 77 -17.42 10.84 0.39
N GLY A 78 -18.32 10.31 -0.43
CA GLY A 78 -18.30 10.43 -1.88
C GLY A 78 -17.46 9.38 -2.60
N PHE A 79 -16.98 8.36 -1.87
CA PHE A 79 -16.25 7.22 -2.42
C PHE A 79 -16.61 5.93 -1.66
N ASP A 80 -16.45 4.79 -2.32
CA ASP A 80 -16.78 3.45 -1.80
C ASP A 80 -15.56 2.75 -1.20
N VAL A 81 -14.38 3.12 -1.69
CA VAL A 81 -13.10 2.51 -1.32
C VAL A 81 -12.05 3.58 -1.10
N VAL A 82 -11.21 3.36 -0.09
CA VAL A 82 -9.95 4.09 0.10
C VAL A 82 -8.79 3.12 -0.12
N TRP A 83 -7.93 3.43 -1.07
CA TRP A 83 -6.74 2.65 -1.38
C TRP A 83 -5.50 3.54 -1.34
N LEU A 84 -4.70 3.40 -0.28
CA LEU A 84 -3.55 4.24 -0.01
C LEU A 84 -2.25 3.47 -0.09
N ASN A 85 -1.24 4.10 -0.67
CA ASN A 85 0.15 3.70 -0.56
C ASN A 85 0.85 4.51 0.53
N GLY A 86 1.47 3.77 1.46
CA GLY A 86 2.24 4.33 2.57
C GLY A 86 1.52 4.24 3.92
N LEU A 87 2.18 3.64 4.90
CA LEU A 87 1.69 3.60 6.28
C LEU A 87 1.57 5.01 6.88
N GLU A 88 2.45 5.93 6.51
CA GLU A 88 2.34 7.33 6.92
C GLU A 88 1.08 7.99 6.35
N ALA A 89 0.75 7.72 5.06
CA ALA A 89 -0.48 8.20 4.46
C ALA A 89 -1.72 7.67 5.21
N TYR A 90 -1.71 6.40 5.58
CA TYR A 90 -2.77 5.79 6.40
C TYR A 90 -2.83 6.39 7.81
N SER A 91 -1.68 6.67 8.45
CA SER A 91 -1.65 7.23 9.81
C SER A 91 -2.34 8.58 9.92
N LYS A 92 -2.41 9.36 8.83
CA LYS A 92 -3.14 10.64 8.75
C LYS A 92 -4.66 10.48 8.83
N LEU A 93 -5.18 9.25 8.71
CA LEU A 93 -6.60 8.93 8.88
C LEU A 93 -6.93 8.38 10.28
N SER A 94 -5.94 8.28 11.17
CA SER A 94 -6.08 7.59 12.48
C SER A 94 -7.05 8.27 13.45
N ASP A 95 -7.37 9.54 13.25
CA ASP A 95 -8.33 10.32 14.05
C ASP A 95 -9.73 10.39 13.41
N THR A 96 -9.97 9.61 12.38
CA THR A 96 -11.27 9.46 11.75
C THR A 96 -11.94 8.17 12.23
N PRO A 97 -13.29 8.05 12.19
CA PRO A 97 -13.99 6.80 12.47
C PRO A 97 -13.71 5.71 11.43
N PHE A 98 -12.94 6.05 10.42
CA PHE A 98 -12.60 5.20 9.31
C PHE A 98 -11.36 4.38 9.62
N GLN A 99 -11.49 3.05 9.59
CA GLN A 99 -10.37 2.12 9.80
C GLN A 99 -10.16 1.28 8.55
N ALA A 100 -8.88 1.02 8.22
CA ALA A 100 -8.57 0.11 7.14
C ALA A 100 -9.04 -1.31 7.48
N ASN A 101 -9.79 -1.93 6.56
CA ASN A 101 -10.16 -3.33 6.67
C ASN A 101 -8.93 -4.23 6.42
N TYR A 102 -8.00 -3.77 5.56
CA TYR A 102 -6.82 -4.51 5.11
C TYR A 102 -5.59 -3.61 5.16
N LEU A 103 -4.84 -3.68 6.27
CA LEU A 103 -3.63 -2.86 6.49
C LEU A 103 -2.43 -3.36 5.67
N ASP A 104 -2.21 -4.66 5.66
CA ASP A 104 -1.11 -5.30 4.94
C ASP A 104 -1.58 -5.83 3.58
N PHE A 105 -2.22 -4.96 2.79
CA PHE A 105 -2.82 -5.34 1.52
C PHE A 105 -1.76 -5.68 0.47
N ALA A 106 -0.74 -4.85 0.34
CA ALA A 106 0.42 -5.11 -0.53
C ALA A 106 1.69 -4.52 0.06
N GLN A 107 2.84 -5.04 -0.38
CA GLN A 107 4.15 -4.51 -0.02
C GLN A 107 4.67 -3.58 -1.09
N ILE A 108 5.24 -2.45 -0.66
CA ILE A 108 5.94 -1.49 -1.51
C ILE A 108 7.41 -1.55 -1.11
N PRO A 109 8.28 -2.22 -1.88
CA PRO A 109 9.69 -2.31 -1.54
C PRO A 109 10.33 -0.92 -1.41
N ILE A 110 11.24 -0.78 -0.45
CA ILE A 110 12.14 0.35 -0.34
C ILE A 110 13.51 -0.13 -0.80
N GLY A 111 14.14 0.64 -1.66
CA GLY A 111 15.43 0.31 -2.23
C GLY A 111 16.27 1.53 -2.54
N LEU A 112 17.49 1.26 -2.93
CA LEU A 112 18.41 2.26 -3.43
C LEU A 112 18.37 2.26 -4.95
N SER A 113 18.14 3.42 -5.56
CA SER A 113 18.39 3.63 -6.98
C SER A 113 19.75 4.30 -7.16
N PHE A 114 20.54 3.85 -8.13
CA PHE A 114 21.87 4.38 -8.42
C PHE A 114 22.28 4.15 -9.87
N VAL A 115 23.32 4.90 -10.31
CA VAL A 115 23.94 4.69 -11.62
C VAL A 115 24.91 3.52 -11.53
N PRO A 116 24.83 2.50 -12.39
CA PRO A 116 25.55 1.22 -12.26
C PRO A 116 27.07 1.33 -12.15
N ASP A 117 27.66 2.30 -12.82
CA ASP A 117 29.14 2.43 -12.90
C ASP A 117 29.78 2.82 -11.57
N SER A 118 29.00 3.16 -10.55
CA SER A 118 29.51 3.60 -9.25
C SER A 118 29.49 2.54 -8.16
N ILE A 119 28.71 1.44 -8.28
CA ILE A 119 28.52 0.52 -7.13
C ILE A 119 28.13 -0.91 -7.59
N ASP A 120 29.03 -1.60 -8.23
CA ASP A 120 28.70 -2.98 -8.69
C ASP A 120 28.67 -4.04 -7.57
N GLN A 121 29.05 -3.71 -6.35
CA GLN A 121 29.25 -4.69 -5.28
C GLN A 121 28.32 -4.53 -4.05
N VAL A 122 27.47 -3.51 -3.98
CA VAL A 122 26.59 -3.30 -2.83
C VAL A 122 25.23 -3.96 -3.07
N ASN A 123 24.92 -5.00 -2.31
CA ASN A 123 23.67 -5.76 -2.45
C ASN A 123 22.69 -5.56 -1.28
N ASN A 124 23.14 -4.97 -0.18
CA ASN A 124 22.34 -4.75 1.02
C ASN A 124 22.86 -3.57 1.86
N PHE A 125 22.09 -3.16 2.87
CA PHE A 125 22.47 -2.03 3.73
C PHE A 125 23.71 -2.28 4.59
N ILE A 126 24.03 -3.54 4.92
CA ILE A 126 25.25 -3.85 5.68
C ILE A 126 26.46 -3.60 4.83
N GLU A 127 26.45 -4.07 3.57
CA GLU A 127 27.52 -3.78 2.61
C GLU A 127 27.64 -2.27 2.36
N LEU A 128 26.52 -1.56 2.19
CA LEU A 128 26.50 -0.12 2.05
C LEU A 128 27.16 0.56 3.28
N SER A 129 26.90 0.06 4.49
CA SER A 129 27.48 0.64 5.72
C SER A 129 28.99 0.49 5.83
N GLN A 130 29.59 -0.37 5.02
CA GLN A 130 31.05 -0.56 4.94
C GLN A 130 31.70 0.29 3.86
N THR A 131 30.92 1.05 3.11
CA THR A 131 31.40 1.97 2.08
C THR A 131 31.45 3.40 2.58
N ASN A 132 32.11 4.30 1.84
CA ASN A 132 32.07 5.76 2.08
C ASN A 132 30.98 6.43 1.25
N LEU A 133 29.91 5.72 0.93
CA LEU A 133 28.83 6.20 0.10
C LEU A 133 27.66 6.68 0.95
N TRP A 134 26.85 7.57 0.42
CA TRP A 134 25.61 8.01 1.04
C TRP A 134 24.46 8.01 0.03
N ALA A 135 23.24 7.91 0.52
CA ALA A 135 22.04 8.04 -0.27
C ALA A 135 21.14 9.16 0.27
N ALA A 136 20.63 9.99 -0.60
CA ALA A 136 19.50 10.85 -0.23
C ALA A 136 18.26 9.96 -0.01
N ALA A 137 17.34 10.39 0.85
CA ALA A 137 16.13 9.65 1.13
C ALA A 137 14.91 10.55 1.02
N ASP A 138 13.84 10.08 0.38
CA ASP A 138 12.56 10.72 0.56
C ASP A 138 12.04 10.49 1.99
N ASN A 139 11.19 11.40 2.47
CA ASN A 139 10.72 11.38 3.86
C ASN A 139 10.03 10.08 4.25
N GLN A 140 9.23 9.51 3.36
CA GLN A 140 8.46 8.31 3.66
C GLN A 140 9.38 7.09 3.73
N SER A 141 10.30 6.96 2.78
CA SER A 141 11.28 5.88 2.75
C SER A 141 12.21 5.93 3.95
N TYR A 142 12.67 7.13 4.33
CA TYR A 142 13.48 7.33 5.52
C TYR A 142 12.75 6.90 6.80
N ASN A 143 11.53 7.36 7.02
CA ASN A 143 10.75 7.05 8.21
C ASN A 143 10.45 5.54 8.31
N ILE A 144 10.09 4.91 7.20
CA ILE A 144 9.87 3.46 7.16
C ILE A 144 11.16 2.68 7.44
N LEU A 145 12.27 3.08 6.84
CA LEU A 145 13.56 2.45 7.12
C LEU A 145 13.93 2.57 8.61
N LYS A 146 13.81 3.77 9.17
CA LYS A 146 14.07 4.02 10.60
C LYS A 146 13.21 3.14 11.49
N ALA A 147 11.89 3.06 11.23
CA ALA A 147 10.97 2.22 11.98
C ALA A 147 11.34 0.72 11.92
N HIS A 148 11.73 0.23 10.75
CA HIS A 148 12.20 -1.15 10.58
C HIS A 148 13.48 -1.43 11.35
N LEU A 149 14.45 -0.50 11.33
CA LEU A 149 15.72 -0.62 12.04
C LEU A 149 15.52 -0.58 13.56
N ASP A 150 14.70 0.35 14.05
CA ASP A 150 14.36 0.46 15.46
C ASP A 150 13.72 -0.83 15.99
N PHE A 151 12.79 -1.39 15.22
CA PHE A 151 12.19 -2.68 15.56
C PHE A 151 13.21 -3.82 15.56
N ALA A 152 14.04 -3.90 14.52
CA ALA A 152 15.03 -4.96 14.37
C ALA A 152 16.09 -4.89 15.49
N PHE A 153 16.56 -3.70 15.82
CA PHE A 153 17.52 -3.49 16.90
C PHE A 153 16.97 -3.95 18.24
N ARG A 154 15.73 -3.57 18.59
CA ARG A 154 15.12 -3.90 19.88
C ARG A 154 14.74 -5.37 20.02
N ASN A 155 14.19 -5.96 18.96
CA ASN A 155 13.50 -7.24 19.06
C ASN A 155 14.25 -8.41 18.42
N ARG A 156 15.29 -8.15 17.61
CA ARG A 156 15.87 -9.18 16.74
C ARG A 156 17.39 -9.29 16.77
N ALA A 157 18.08 -8.29 17.27
CA ALA A 157 19.51 -8.33 17.42
C ALA A 157 19.92 -9.26 18.56
N LYS A 158 20.13 -10.54 18.24
CA LYS A 158 20.46 -11.58 19.22
C LYS A 158 21.95 -11.64 19.56
N SER A 159 22.83 -11.22 18.67
CA SER A 159 24.28 -11.25 18.88
C SER A 159 24.88 -9.85 18.96
N LYS A 160 26.06 -9.72 19.61
CA LYS A 160 26.82 -8.47 19.69
C LYS A 160 27.14 -7.93 18.28
N LYS A 161 27.52 -8.80 17.34
CA LYS A 161 27.80 -8.44 15.95
C LYS A 161 26.58 -7.86 15.25
N GLN A 162 25.39 -8.47 15.45
CA GLN A 162 24.14 -7.97 14.86
C GLN A 162 23.77 -6.59 15.43
N ARG A 163 23.91 -6.40 16.74
CA ARG A 163 23.65 -5.11 17.40
C ARG A 163 24.56 -4.02 16.87
N ALA A 164 25.85 -4.31 16.74
CA ALA A 164 26.83 -3.37 16.16
C ALA A 164 26.47 -2.98 14.72
N GLY A 165 26.10 -3.94 13.86
CA GLY A 165 25.66 -3.67 12.49
C GLY A 165 24.42 -2.78 12.41
N TYR A 166 23.39 -3.06 13.23
CA TYR A 166 22.20 -2.19 13.29
C TYR A 166 22.53 -0.79 13.82
N GLN A 167 23.37 -0.71 14.84
CA GLN A 167 23.78 0.57 15.42
C GLN A 167 24.53 1.41 14.42
N GLN A 168 25.41 0.81 13.63
CA GLN A 168 26.13 1.49 12.54
C GLN A 168 25.16 2.04 11.50
N ILE A 169 24.15 1.25 11.07
CA ILE A 169 23.14 1.72 10.13
C ILE A 169 22.30 2.84 10.73
N ILE A 170 21.86 2.71 11.98
CA ILE A 170 21.07 3.75 12.67
C ILE A 170 21.89 5.05 12.80
N SER A 171 23.16 4.96 13.15
CA SER A 171 24.03 6.14 13.24
C SER A 171 24.28 6.82 11.89
N GLY A 172 24.19 6.06 10.78
CA GLY A 172 24.27 6.60 9.43
C GLY A 172 23.00 7.33 8.97
N LEU A 173 21.87 7.14 9.69
CA LEU A 173 20.61 7.83 9.38
C LEU A 173 20.60 9.21 10.04
N LYS A 174 21.07 10.25 9.32
CA LYS A 174 21.06 11.64 9.78
C LYS A 174 20.37 12.53 8.74
N ASP A 175 19.61 13.50 9.21
CA ASP A 175 19.05 14.57 8.38
C ASP A 175 18.42 14.08 7.05
N ARG A 176 17.70 12.96 7.11
CA ARG A 176 17.08 12.31 5.95
C ARG A 176 18.08 11.79 4.92
N LYS A 177 19.28 11.48 5.37
CA LYS A 177 20.33 10.89 4.56
C LYS A 177 20.75 9.57 5.18
N LEU A 178 21.24 8.69 4.35
CA LEU A 178 21.89 7.46 4.76
C LEU A 178 23.36 7.61 4.38
N ALA A 179 24.20 8.02 5.36
CA ALA A 179 25.60 8.28 5.17
C ALA A 179 26.45 7.42 6.10
N PHE A 180 27.59 6.95 5.62
CA PHE A 180 28.50 6.11 6.38
C PHE A 180 29.96 6.60 6.23
N ASN A 181 30.76 6.38 7.26
CA ASN A 181 32.22 6.55 7.25
C ASN A 181 32.71 7.88 6.67
N GLY A 182 32.01 8.98 6.97
CA GLY A 182 32.43 10.32 6.49
C GLY A 182 32.20 10.54 4.99
N ALA A 183 31.24 9.86 4.41
CA ALA A 183 30.91 9.98 2.99
C ALA A 183 30.75 11.42 2.52
N ASP A 184 31.36 11.76 1.40
CA ASP A 184 31.24 13.04 0.74
C ASP A 184 29.85 13.20 0.10
N GLN A 185 29.16 14.28 0.44
CA GLN A 185 27.81 14.57 -0.03
C GLN A 185 27.74 14.89 -1.53
N TYR A 186 28.85 15.20 -2.14
CA TYR A 186 28.91 15.70 -3.53
C TYR A 186 29.04 14.59 -4.59
N HIS A 187 29.31 13.35 -4.20
CA HIS A 187 29.70 12.30 -5.15
C HIS A 187 28.75 11.10 -5.26
N THR A 188 27.57 11.13 -4.62
CA THR A 188 26.66 9.96 -4.71
C THR A 188 25.37 10.26 -5.43
N ASN A 189 25.18 9.57 -6.56
CA ASN A 189 23.94 9.52 -7.32
C ASN A 189 23.00 8.41 -6.80
N MET A 190 22.89 8.27 -5.47
CA MET A 190 22.02 7.28 -4.86
C MET A 190 20.79 7.93 -4.24
N LEU A 191 19.63 7.33 -4.45
CA LEU A 191 18.40 7.71 -3.81
C LEU A 191 17.73 6.50 -3.15
N LEU A 192 17.49 6.62 -1.85
CA LEU A 192 16.63 5.71 -1.12
C LEU A 192 15.17 6.11 -1.35
N SER A 193 14.43 5.26 -2.01
CA SER A 193 13.03 5.53 -2.35
C SER A 193 12.16 4.28 -2.31
N ARG A 194 10.86 4.49 -2.28
CA ARG A 194 9.90 3.43 -2.54
C ARG A 194 9.89 3.07 -4.02
N TYR A 195 9.63 1.81 -4.31
CA TYR A 195 9.62 1.32 -5.70
C TYR A 195 8.52 1.95 -6.55
N ASP A 196 7.35 2.25 -5.97
CA ASP A 196 6.29 2.96 -6.69
C ASP A 196 6.70 4.40 -7.03
N THR A 197 7.36 5.12 -6.12
CA THR A 197 7.94 6.45 -6.37
C THR A 197 8.98 6.39 -7.47
N TYR A 198 9.92 5.43 -7.38
CA TYR A 198 10.93 5.22 -8.42
C TYR A 198 10.32 5.02 -9.81
N LEU A 199 9.27 4.20 -9.93
CA LEU A 199 8.64 3.93 -11.21
C LEU A 199 7.90 5.13 -11.83
N HIS A 200 7.43 6.06 -11.01
CA HIS A 200 6.51 7.12 -11.44
C HIS A 200 7.12 8.51 -11.45
N GLU A 201 8.02 8.78 -10.53
CA GLU A 201 8.59 10.12 -10.34
C GLU A 201 10.03 10.19 -10.86
N LEU A 202 10.81 9.18 -10.50
CA LEU A 202 12.17 9.05 -10.98
C LEU A 202 12.13 8.33 -12.34
N LYS A 203 11.47 8.92 -13.34
CA LYS A 203 11.58 8.38 -14.69
C LYS A 203 13.05 8.06 -14.91
N PRO A 204 13.43 6.80 -15.13
CA PRO A 204 14.80 6.53 -15.53
C PRO A 204 15.03 7.29 -16.85
N ALA A 205 15.58 8.48 -16.74
CA ALA A 205 16.15 9.15 -17.89
C ALA A 205 17.20 8.23 -18.52
N ASP A 206 17.70 7.32 -17.70
CA ASP A 206 18.67 6.33 -18.06
C ASP A 206 18.13 4.92 -17.74
N LYS A 207 18.03 4.07 -18.77
CA LYS A 207 17.71 2.64 -18.61
C LYS A 207 18.76 1.86 -17.83
N LYS A 208 19.88 2.48 -17.49
CA LYS A 208 21.00 1.91 -16.73
C LYS A 208 20.80 1.99 -15.21
N GLN A 209 19.80 2.70 -14.68
CA GLN A 209 19.55 2.70 -13.23
C GLN A 209 19.06 1.34 -12.75
N ARG A 210 19.68 0.87 -11.68
CA ARG A 210 19.32 -0.39 -11.03
C ARG A 210 18.85 -0.12 -9.60
N ILE A 211 17.91 -0.93 -9.08
CA ILE A 211 17.42 -0.82 -7.71
C ILE A 211 17.97 -1.97 -6.89
N ILE A 212 18.54 -1.62 -5.73
CA ILE A 212 18.91 -2.58 -4.71
C ILE A 212 17.81 -2.60 -3.64
N TYR A 213 17.30 -3.81 -3.37
CA TYR A 213 16.36 -4.05 -2.30
C TYR A 213 17.12 -4.51 -1.07
N PRO A 214 17.24 -3.65 -0.02
CA PRO A 214 17.99 -4.02 1.16
C PRO A 214 17.34 -5.20 1.86
N GLN A 215 18.15 -6.20 2.16
CA GLN A 215 17.73 -7.37 2.92
C GLN A 215 18.34 -7.32 4.32
N PHE A 216 17.49 -7.31 5.34
CA PHE A 216 17.93 -7.43 6.72
C PHE A 216 17.69 -8.83 7.24
N PHE A 217 18.77 -9.56 7.65
CA PHE A 217 18.72 -10.78 8.44
C PHE A 217 17.51 -11.70 8.22
N ARG A 218 17.42 -12.47 7.21
CA ARG A 218 16.34 -13.43 6.89
C ARG A 218 14.96 -12.79 6.60
N TYR A 219 14.84 -11.47 6.57
CA TYR A 219 13.61 -10.77 6.19
C TYR A 219 13.73 -10.26 4.76
N SER A 220 12.61 -10.30 4.07
CA SER A 220 12.47 -9.91 2.66
C SER A 220 12.67 -8.42 2.40
N GLY A 221 13.52 -7.77 3.16
CA GLY A 221 13.87 -6.37 2.99
C GLY A 221 12.92 -5.40 3.69
N VAL A 222 13.28 -4.14 3.65
CA VAL A 222 12.46 -3.04 4.14
C VAL A 222 11.37 -2.76 3.12
N SER A 223 10.14 -2.64 3.56
CA SER A 223 9.02 -2.30 2.69
C SER A 223 7.97 -1.48 3.41
N ASP A 224 7.41 -0.52 2.71
CA ASP A 224 6.18 0.16 3.10
C ASP A 224 4.97 -0.72 2.74
N ARG A 225 3.78 -0.27 3.07
CA ARG A 225 2.52 -1.01 2.86
C ARG A 225 1.54 -0.21 2.05
N SER A 226 0.79 -0.92 1.22
CA SER A 226 -0.47 -0.42 0.68
C SER A 226 -1.61 -0.87 1.58
N THR A 227 -2.55 0.03 1.83
CA THR A 227 -3.72 -0.22 2.67
C THR A 227 -4.98 -0.11 1.84
N PHE A 228 -5.94 -0.97 2.11
CA PHE A 228 -7.23 -0.99 1.39
C PHE A 228 -8.37 -1.01 2.40
N SER A 229 -9.36 -0.17 2.18
CA SER A 229 -10.53 -0.07 3.04
C SER A 229 -11.79 0.06 2.23
N ILE A 230 -12.82 -0.68 2.61
CA ILE A 230 -14.16 -0.55 2.06
C ILE A 230 -14.99 0.28 3.04
N VAL A 231 -15.63 1.33 2.57
CA VAL A 231 -16.53 2.16 3.37
C VAL A 231 -17.76 1.30 3.73
N ARG A 232 -18.06 1.18 5.03
CA ARG A 232 -19.10 0.26 5.52
C ARG A 232 -20.49 0.49 4.92
N GLN A 233 -20.84 1.75 4.71
CA GLN A 233 -22.14 2.16 4.19
C GLN A 233 -22.06 2.63 2.73
N ALA A 234 -20.99 2.23 2.02
CA ALA A 234 -20.88 2.50 0.59
C ALA A 234 -22.09 1.92 -0.15
N SER A 235 -22.69 2.72 -1.01
CA SER A 235 -23.78 2.29 -1.89
C SER A 235 -23.38 1.10 -2.79
N ASN A 236 -22.07 0.94 -3.00
CA ASN A 236 -21.46 -0.10 -3.84
C ASN A 236 -20.64 -1.12 -3.04
N TYR A 237 -21.02 -1.42 -1.81
CA TYR A 237 -20.27 -2.33 -0.94
C TYR A 237 -19.97 -3.70 -1.58
N THR A 238 -20.94 -4.29 -2.27
CA THR A 238 -20.77 -5.56 -2.99
C THR A 238 -19.75 -5.42 -4.13
N ASN A 239 -19.81 -4.35 -4.92
CA ASN A 239 -18.85 -4.08 -5.99
C ASN A 239 -17.44 -3.85 -5.44
N ALA A 240 -17.33 -3.17 -4.27
CA ALA A 240 -16.06 -2.98 -3.59
C ALA A 240 -15.43 -4.32 -3.14
N LYS A 241 -16.22 -5.26 -2.64
CA LYS A 241 -15.76 -6.62 -2.32
C LYS A 241 -15.29 -7.40 -3.56
N LEU A 242 -16.03 -7.30 -4.66
CA LEU A 242 -15.63 -7.94 -5.93
C LEU A 242 -14.31 -7.36 -6.45
N PHE A 243 -14.15 -6.06 -6.37
CA PHE A 243 -12.91 -5.39 -6.74
C PHE A 243 -11.74 -5.80 -5.83
N PHE A 244 -11.96 -5.85 -4.52
CA PHE A 244 -10.96 -6.36 -3.58
C PHE A 244 -10.54 -7.79 -3.90
N ALA A 245 -11.49 -8.68 -4.15
CA ALA A 245 -11.21 -10.08 -4.49
C ALA A 245 -10.37 -10.18 -5.78
N PHE A 246 -10.71 -9.38 -6.79
CA PHE A 246 -9.90 -9.28 -8.02
C PHE A 246 -8.47 -8.82 -7.72
N LEU A 247 -8.29 -7.71 -6.99
CA LEU A 247 -6.98 -7.19 -6.65
C LEU A 247 -6.15 -8.20 -5.87
N ASN A 248 -6.73 -8.84 -4.85
CA ASN A 248 -6.05 -9.85 -4.04
C ASN A 248 -5.58 -11.05 -4.89
N LYS A 249 -6.41 -11.49 -5.85
CA LYS A 249 -6.01 -12.51 -6.82
C LYS A 249 -4.83 -12.06 -7.69
N GLN A 250 -4.87 -10.81 -8.21
CA GLN A 250 -3.81 -10.28 -9.04
C GLN A 250 -2.50 -10.14 -8.25
N LEU A 251 -2.55 -9.60 -7.05
CA LEU A 251 -1.36 -9.42 -6.19
C LEU A 251 -0.67 -10.75 -5.85
N ARG A 252 -1.44 -11.83 -5.71
CA ARG A 252 -0.88 -13.16 -5.42
C ARG A 252 -0.35 -13.89 -6.65
N LYS A 253 -0.97 -13.72 -7.81
CA LYS A 253 -0.72 -14.57 -8.98
C LYS A 253 0.00 -13.87 -10.13
N ASN A 254 -0.07 -12.54 -10.23
CA ASN A 254 0.39 -11.80 -11.39
C ASN A 254 1.54 -10.85 -11.05
N ALA A 255 2.77 -11.34 -11.24
CA ALA A 255 3.98 -10.55 -10.97
C ALA A 255 4.06 -9.26 -11.82
N LYS A 256 3.63 -9.32 -13.10
CA LYS A 256 3.62 -8.13 -13.98
C LYS A 256 2.64 -7.06 -13.48
N PHE A 257 1.47 -7.48 -12.96
CA PHE A 257 0.51 -6.55 -12.36
C PHE A 257 1.10 -5.87 -11.12
N CYS A 258 1.72 -6.64 -10.22
CA CYS A 258 2.40 -6.10 -9.05
C CYS A 258 3.46 -5.08 -9.45
N GLN A 259 4.35 -5.46 -10.37
CA GLN A 259 5.44 -4.60 -10.84
C GLN A 259 4.94 -3.28 -11.44
N ARG A 260 3.84 -3.32 -12.22
CA ARG A 260 3.24 -2.12 -12.82
C ARG A 260 2.67 -1.13 -11.79
N LEU A 261 2.26 -1.63 -10.62
CA LEU A 261 1.78 -0.82 -9.50
C LEU A 261 2.88 -0.44 -8.49
N GLY A 262 4.11 -0.92 -8.69
CA GLY A 262 5.20 -0.71 -7.74
C GLY A 262 5.13 -1.63 -6.52
N PHE A 263 4.42 -2.75 -6.62
CA PHE A 263 4.26 -3.69 -5.52
C PHE A 263 5.19 -4.90 -5.67
N LYS A 264 5.61 -5.44 -4.55
CA LYS A 264 6.19 -6.78 -4.47
C LYS A 264 5.07 -7.80 -4.30
N LYS A 265 5.17 -8.91 -5.00
CA LYS A 265 4.28 -10.06 -4.78
C LYS A 265 4.44 -10.55 -3.35
N ILE A 266 3.33 -10.70 -2.62
CA ILE A 266 3.34 -11.28 -1.27
C ILE A 266 3.52 -12.78 -1.40
N THR A 267 4.58 -13.32 -0.78
CA THR A 267 4.79 -14.75 -0.66
C THR A 267 4.42 -15.23 0.74
N PRO A 268 3.73 -16.36 0.89
CA PRO A 268 3.28 -16.85 2.21
C PRO A 268 4.41 -17.13 3.21
N LYS A 269 5.66 -17.31 2.72
CA LYS A 269 6.83 -17.64 3.54
C LYS A 269 7.54 -16.42 4.14
N GLU A 270 7.15 -15.20 3.75
CA GLU A 270 7.82 -14.00 4.23
C GLU A 270 7.31 -13.59 5.62
N LYS A 271 8.19 -13.64 6.61
CA LYS A 271 7.90 -13.11 7.96
C LYS A 271 8.09 -11.59 7.96
N LEU A 272 7.05 -10.88 7.59
CA LEU A 272 7.04 -9.42 7.59
C LEU A 272 6.82 -8.85 9.00
N ILE A 273 7.37 -7.66 9.23
CA ILE A 273 6.95 -6.84 10.37
C ILE A 273 5.55 -6.30 10.06
N SER A 274 4.59 -6.55 10.93
CA SER A 274 3.21 -6.13 10.68
C SER A 274 3.06 -4.61 10.68
N SER A 275 2.10 -4.09 9.92
CA SER A 275 1.77 -2.67 9.93
C SER A 275 1.36 -2.19 11.32
N LYS A 276 0.67 -3.02 12.11
CA LYS A 276 0.32 -2.70 13.52
C LYS A 276 1.55 -2.43 14.38
N THR A 277 2.65 -3.13 14.10
CA THR A 277 3.93 -2.95 14.81
C THR A 277 4.69 -1.70 14.33
N LEU A 278 4.63 -1.40 13.03
CA LEU A 278 5.37 -0.26 12.46
C LEU A 278 4.68 1.10 12.72
N LEU A 279 3.36 1.15 12.69
CA LEU A 279 2.59 2.39 12.85
C LEU A 279 2.94 3.21 14.11
N PRO A 280 3.10 2.62 15.31
CA PRO A 280 3.52 3.37 16.51
C PRO A 280 4.93 3.94 16.41
N LEU A 281 5.81 3.29 15.64
CA LEU A 281 7.20 3.72 15.45
C LEU A 281 7.33 4.90 14.47
N LEU A 282 6.37 5.05 13.56
CA LEU A 282 6.31 6.18 12.62
C LEU A 282 5.84 7.49 13.26
N LYS A 283 5.23 7.42 14.44
CA LYS A 283 4.69 8.60 15.16
C LYS A 283 5.72 9.23 16.12
N LYS A 284 6.87 8.60 16.28
CA LYS A 284 8.00 9.08 17.11
C LYS A 284 9.01 9.83 16.27
#